data_32d8e529d1ae5dddd4d5413bc3c435cb
#
_entry.id   32d8e529d1ae5dddd4d5413bc3c435cb
#
_cell.length_a   1.000
_cell.length_b   1.000
_cell.length_c   1.000
_cell.angle_alpha   90.00
_cell.angle_beta   90.00
_cell.angle_gamma   90.00
#
_symmetry.space_group_name_H-M   'P 1'
#
loop_
_entity.id
_entity.type
_entity.pdbx_description
1 polymer ?
#
loop_
_entity_poly.entity_id
_entity_poly.type
_entity_poly.pdbx_seq_one_letter_code
_entity_poly.pdbx_strand_id
1 'polypeptide(L)'
;MENKNMFYRGYVELLVLKFLSEKDCYGYEIVKSIKRASKDKISLSVGTLYPTLYKMIDQKYISDYKKQTGERMVKVYYHLEDAGRERDRKSVV
;
A
#
# COMPACT_ATOMS: atom_id res chain seq x y z
N MET A 1 -2.40 9.39 -22.10
CA MET A 1 -3.46 9.14 -21.14
C MET A 1 -3.28 7.81 -20.44
N GLU A 2 -3.15 6.73 -21.18
CA GLU A 2 -2.89 5.44 -20.57
C GLU A 2 -1.60 5.41 -19.76
N ASN A 3 -0.62 6.16 -20.22
CA ASN A 3 0.68 6.24 -19.55
C ASN A 3 0.58 6.80 -18.14
N LYS A 4 -0.35 7.74 -17.92
CA LYS A 4 -0.57 8.28 -16.59
C LYS A 4 -1.04 7.22 -15.61
N ASN A 5 -1.93 6.34 -16.05
CA ASN A 5 -2.43 5.26 -15.17
C ASN A 5 -1.32 4.31 -14.78
N MET A 6 -0.43 4.02 -15.71
CA MET A 6 0.70 3.14 -15.44
C MET A 6 1.67 3.78 -14.45
N PHE A 7 1.96 5.07 -14.61
CA PHE A 7 2.80 5.80 -13.67
C PHE A 7 2.17 5.83 -12.28
N TYR A 8 0.87 6.07 -12.22
CA TYR A 8 0.17 6.09 -10.94
C TYR A 8 0.28 4.76 -10.23
N ARG A 9 0.08 3.65 -10.95
CA ARG A 9 0.15 2.33 -10.33
C ARG A 9 1.54 2.07 -9.77
N GLY A 10 2.58 2.35 -10.55
CA GLY A 10 3.94 2.16 -10.08
C GLY A 10 4.27 3.02 -8.88
N TYR A 11 3.85 4.28 -8.92
CA TYR A 11 4.09 5.20 -7.83
C TYR A 11 3.33 4.78 -6.57
N VAL A 12 2.08 4.35 -6.72
CA VAL A 12 1.29 3.87 -5.59
C VAL A 12 1.93 2.66 -4.95
N GLU A 13 2.41 1.70 -5.76
CA GLU A 13 3.10 0.52 -5.23
C GLU A 13 4.33 0.92 -4.42
N LEU A 14 5.13 1.84 -4.93
CA LEU A 14 6.31 2.30 -4.21
C LEU A 14 5.95 2.97 -2.89
N LEU A 15 4.90 3.77 -2.88
CA LEU A 15 4.43 4.41 -1.66
C LEU A 15 3.94 3.39 -0.64
N VAL A 16 3.21 2.38 -1.10
CA VAL A 16 2.74 1.31 -0.22
C VAL A 16 3.92 0.62 0.44
N LEU A 17 4.93 0.25 -0.35
CA LEU A 17 6.14 -0.39 0.19
C LEU A 17 6.80 0.51 1.24
N LYS A 18 6.90 1.79 0.94
CA LYS A 18 7.56 2.73 1.86
C LYS A 18 6.80 2.84 3.17
N PHE A 19 5.48 3.01 3.11
CA PHE A 19 4.69 3.14 4.34
C PHE A 19 4.75 1.87 5.17
N LEU A 20 4.67 0.72 4.52
CA LEU A 20 4.71 -0.55 5.23
C LEU A 20 6.11 -0.86 5.76
N SER A 21 7.15 -0.24 5.21
CA SER A 21 8.50 -0.39 5.76
C SER A 21 8.63 0.29 7.12
N GLU A 22 7.76 1.24 7.40
CA GLU A 22 7.78 1.96 8.67
C GLU A 22 6.91 1.27 9.71
N LYS A 23 5.75 0.79 9.32
CA LYS A 23 4.85 0.06 10.21
C LYS A 23 3.76 -0.62 9.39
N ASP A 24 3.14 -1.64 9.98
CA ASP A 24 1.97 -2.25 9.35
C ASP A 24 0.82 -1.25 9.31
N CYS A 25 0.06 -1.27 8.23
CA CYS A 25 -1.03 -0.33 8.02
C CYS A 25 -2.26 -1.06 7.51
N TYR A 26 -3.44 -0.56 7.86
CA TYR A 26 -4.66 -1.04 7.23
C TYR A 26 -4.99 -0.14 6.03
N GLY A 27 -5.91 -0.63 5.17
CA GLY A 27 -6.16 0.00 3.87
C GLY A 27 -6.43 1.50 3.93
N TYR A 28 -7.28 1.93 4.86
CA TYR A 28 -7.62 3.33 4.99
C TYR A 28 -6.42 4.19 5.39
N GLU A 29 -5.54 3.66 6.26
CA GLU A 29 -4.31 4.37 6.62
C GLU A 29 -3.42 4.57 5.40
N ILE A 30 -3.34 3.54 4.55
CA ILE A 30 -2.54 3.64 3.33
C ILE A 30 -3.09 4.73 2.42
N VAL A 31 -4.40 4.76 2.23
CA VAL A 31 -5.05 5.79 1.40
C VAL A 31 -4.74 7.19 1.93
N LYS A 32 -4.88 7.39 3.23
CA LYS A 32 -4.60 8.69 3.85
C LYS A 32 -3.14 9.07 3.70
N SER A 33 -2.25 8.10 3.86
CA SER A 33 -0.81 8.36 3.74
C SER A 33 -0.43 8.73 2.32
N ILE A 34 -1.02 8.07 1.32
CA ILE A 34 -0.78 8.40 -0.09
C ILE A 34 -1.25 9.81 -0.39
N LYS A 35 -2.45 10.16 0.08
CA LYS A 35 -2.99 11.49 -0.14
C LYS A 35 -2.07 12.55 0.46
N ARG A 36 -1.62 12.34 1.68
CA ARG A 36 -0.72 13.27 2.36
C ARG A 36 0.63 13.37 1.66
N ALA A 37 1.22 12.23 1.30
CA ALA A 37 2.54 12.21 0.67
C ALA A 37 2.52 12.85 -0.70
N SER A 38 1.40 12.76 -1.43
CA SER A 38 1.28 13.35 -2.76
C SER A 38 0.76 14.79 -2.72
N LYS A 39 0.60 15.37 -1.55
CA LYS A 39 0.05 16.71 -1.35
C LYS A 39 -1.33 16.84 -2.02
N ASP A 40 -2.18 15.85 -1.76
CA ASP A 40 -3.55 15.79 -2.27
C ASP A 40 -3.66 15.55 -3.77
N LYS A 41 -2.55 15.31 -4.47
CA LYS A 41 -2.61 15.04 -5.91
C LYS A 41 -3.12 13.65 -6.23
N ILE A 42 -2.92 12.69 -5.32
CA ILE A 42 -3.41 11.33 -5.49
C ILE A 42 -4.44 11.06 -4.40
N SER A 43 -5.70 10.96 -4.81
CA SER A 43 -6.79 10.66 -3.90
C SER A 43 -7.45 9.37 -4.39
N LEU A 44 -7.18 8.28 -3.67
CA LEU A 44 -7.72 6.97 -4.00
C LEU A 44 -8.76 6.58 -2.98
N SER A 45 -9.78 5.85 -3.43
CA SER A 45 -10.64 5.15 -2.48
C SER A 45 -9.96 3.85 -2.06
N VAL A 46 -10.39 3.30 -0.94
CA VAL A 46 -9.88 2.00 -0.48
C VAL A 46 -10.16 0.93 -1.54
N GLY A 47 -11.35 1.00 -2.16
CA GLY A 47 -11.72 0.05 -3.22
C GLY A 47 -10.81 0.12 -4.42
N THR A 48 -10.33 1.31 -4.76
CA THR A 48 -9.38 1.48 -5.87
C THR A 48 -8.00 0.95 -5.49
N LEU A 49 -7.63 1.05 -4.23
CA LEU A 49 -6.35 0.58 -3.75
C LEU A 49 -6.26 -0.96 -3.67
N TYR A 50 -7.38 -1.64 -3.39
CA TYR A 50 -7.37 -3.09 -3.18
C TYR A 50 -6.75 -3.90 -4.31
N PRO A 51 -7.07 -3.63 -5.60
CA PRO A 51 -6.44 -4.41 -6.68
C PRO A 51 -4.92 -4.34 -6.63
N THR A 52 -4.36 -3.18 -6.30
CA THR A 52 -2.91 -3.02 -6.17
C THR A 52 -2.39 -3.85 -5.00
N LEU A 53 -3.08 -3.81 -3.87
CA LEU A 53 -2.66 -4.57 -2.69
C LEU A 53 -2.71 -6.08 -2.97
N TYR A 54 -3.77 -6.57 -3.64
CA TYR A 54 -3.89 -7.99 -3.97
C TYR A 54 -2.77 -8.43 -4.90
N LYS A 55 -2.44 -7.60 -5.88
CA LYS A 55 -1.33 -7.89 -6.78
C LYS A 55 -0.01 -8.01 -6.01
N MET A 56 0.20 -7.11 -5.06
CA MET A 56 1.43 -7.12 -4.27
C MET A 56 1.50 -8.32 -3.33
N ILE A 57 0.35 -8.76 -2.82
CA ILE A 57 0.28 -9.99 -2.02
C ILE A 57 0.63 -11.18 -2.90
N ASP A 58 0.06 -11.23 -4.10
CA ASP A 58 0.33 -12.30 -5.05
C ASP A 58 1.80 -12.36 -5.43
N GLN A 59 2.45 -11.22 -5.51
CA GLN A 59 3.88 -11.12 -5.80
C GLN A 59 4.76 -11.38 -4.58
N LYS A 60 4.14 -11.61 -3.42
CA LYS A 60 4.84 -11.89 -2.16
C LYS A 60 5.62 -10.70 -1.60
N TYR A 61 5.30 -9.50 -2.04
CA TYR A 61 5.91 -8.30 -1.51
C TYR A 61 5.32 -7.91 -0.17
N ILE A 62 4.04 -8.18 0.02
CA ILE A 62 3.34 -7.89 1.28
C ILE A 62 2.46 -9.07 1.64
N SER A 63 2.00 -9.08 2.87
CA SER A 63 1.01 -10.04 3.33
C SER A 63 -0.08 -9.29 4.06
N ASP A 64 -1.17 -9.97 4.39
CA ASP A 64 -2.26 -9.34 5.13
C ASP A 64 -2.64 -10.22 6.32
N TYR A 65 -3.22 -9.57 7.32
CA TYR A 65 -3.74 -10.28 8.49
C TYR A 65 -4.86 -9.45 9.09
N LYS A 66 -5.75 -10.13 9.80
CA LYS A 66 -6.87 -9.47 10.47
C LYS A 66 -6.48 -9.15 11.90
N LYS A 67 -6.89 -7.97 12.36
CA LYS A 67 -6.62 -7.54 13.73
C LYS A 67 -7.88 -6.92 14.30
N GLN A 68 -8.25 -7.36 15.49
CA GLN A 68 -9.36 -6.77 16.20
C GLN A 68 -8.91 -5.46 16.82
N THR A 69 -9.61 -4.37 16.49
CA THR A 69 -9.23 -3.04 16.94
C THR A 69 -10.25 -2.42 17.88
N GLY A 70 -11.25 -3.21 18.29
CA GLY A 70 -12.28 -2.79 19.22
C GLY A 70 -13.17 -3.98 19.52
N GLU A 71 -14.24 -3.77 20.24
CA GLU A 71 -15.09 -4.89 20.66
C GLU A 71 -15.70 -5.63 19.48
N ARG A 72 -16.00 -4.93 18.39
CA ARG A 72 -16.68 -5.53 17.24
C ARG A 72 -16.04 -5.14 15.91
N MET A 73 -14.87 -4.53 15.94
CA MET A 73 -14.22 -4.08 14.73
C MET A 73 -13.01 -4.94 14.42
N VAL A 74 -12.98 -5.45 13.20
CA VAL A 74 -11.83 -6.19 12.68
C VAL A 74 -11.34 -5.44 11.47
N LYS A 75 -10.04 -5.14 11.44
CA LYS A 75 -9.42 -4.47 10.30
C LYS A 75 -8.38 -5.39 9.69
N VAL A 76 -8.25 -5.30 8.36
CA VAL A 76 -7.20 -6.04 7.65
C VAL A 76 -5.98 -5.15 7.58
N TYR A 77 -4.89 -5.62 8.17
CA TYR A 77 -3.61 -4.93 8.13
C TYR A 77 -2.72 -5.56 7.08
N TYR A 78 -1.82 -4.77 6.55
CA TYR A 78 -0.84 -5.22 5.56
C TYR A 78 0.55 -5.08 6.14
N HIS A 79 1.39 -6.04 5.80
CA HIS A 79 2.73 -6.16 6.37
C HIS A 79 3.74 -6.34 5.24
N LEU A 80 4.87 -5.65 5.33
CA LEU A 80 5.93 -5.76 4.33
C LEU A 80 6.72 -7.04 4.53
N GLU A 81 6.80 -7.85 3.48
CA GLU A 81 7.59 -9.08 3.50
C GLU A 81 9.02 -8.79 3.02
N ASP A 82 9.89 -9.79 3.16
CA ASP A 82 11.30 -9.61 2.78
C ASP A 82 11.46 -9.24 1.31
N ALA A 83 10.68 -9.87 0.42
CA ALA A 83 10.73 -9.55 -1.00
C ALA A 83 10.30 -8.11 -1.27
N GLY A 84 9.30 -7.63 -0.52
CA GLY A 84 8.86 -6.24 -0.63
C GLY A 84 9.90 -5.26 -0.13
N ARG A 85 10.57 -5.60 0.96
CA ARG A 85 11.63 -4.77 1.52
C ARG A 85 12.80 -4.66 0.54
N GLU A 86 13.12 -5.76 -0.12
CA GLU A 86 14.16 -5.78 -1.15
C GLU A 86 13.76 -4.90 -2.34
N ARG A 87 12.51 -4.99 -2.76
CA ARG A 87 11.98 -4.18 -3.84
C ARG A 87 12.03 -2.69 -3.50
N ASP A 88 11.65 -2.34 -2.27
CA ASP A 88 11.70 -0.96 -1.79
C ASP A 88 13.13 -0.42 -1.84
N ARG A 89 14.07 -1.23 -1.38
CA ARG A 89 15.48 -0.85 -1.37
C ARG A 89 16.02 -0.60 -2.78
N LYS A 90 15.65 -1.45 -3.73
CA LYS A 90 16.08 -1.30 -5.13
C LYS A 90 15.43 -0.14 -5.83
N SER A 91 14.29 0.34 -5.31
CA SER A 91 13.55 1.44 -5.92
C SER A 91 14.10 2.81 -5.52
N VAL A 92 14.98 2.85 -4.54
CA VAL A 92 15.61 4.09 -4.12
C VAL A 92 16.77 4.37 -5.07
N VAL A 93 16.63 5.44 -5.78
CA VAL A 93 17.67 5.83 -6.74
C VAL A 93 18.32 7.11 -6.28
#